data_9dfe26ddee74d43772187c214368c804
#
_entry.id   9dfe26ddee74d43772187c214368c804
#
_cell.length_a   1.000
_cell.length_b   1.000
_cell.length_c   1.000
_cell.angle_alpha   90.00
_cell.angle_beta   90.00
_cell.angle_gamma   90.00
#
_symmetry.space_group_name_H-M   'P 1'
#
loop_
_entity.id
_entity.type
_entity.pdbx_description
1 polymer ?
#
loop_
_entity_poly.entity_id
_entity_poly.type
_entity_poly.pdbx_seq_one_letter_code
_entity_poly.pdbx_strand_id
1 'polypeptide(L)'
;EIIVDRLLREFRVEANVGAPQVAYKETIRQAVEAEGMFKRQSGGHGQYGHCKIRLEPQEPGKGYEFVDETVGGSIPKEYIQPINKGIQEAAKNGILAGYEVVDFKVTVYDGSFHEVDSSEMAFKNAGSMALKDGLQKAKCVLLEPIMKVEITTPDTYFGDLMGNVTARRGIIQGTDDRNGIKVIDANIPLSEMFGYATDLRSRTQGRGNYTMQFSHYAEVPKS
;
A
#
# COMPACT_ATOMS: atom_id res chain seq x y z
N GLU A 1 -16.84 -12.61 -9.57
CA GLU A 1 -16.21 -11.70 -8.68
C GLU A 1 -16.11 -10.31 -9.29
N ILE A 2 -16.77 -9.34 -8.68
CA ILE A 2 -16.90 -8.01 -9.26
C ILE A 2 -15.55 -7.33 -9.42
N ILE A 3 -14.65 -7.50 -8.44
CA ILE A 3 -13.33 -6.88 -8.49
C ILE A 3 -12.52 -7.46 -9.63
N VAL A 4 -12.55 -8.78 -9.79
CA VAL A 4 -11.82 -9.44 -10.88
C VAL A 4 -12.39 -9.01 -12.23
N ASP A 5 -13.70 -8.99 -12.37
CA ASP A 5 -14.34 -8.54 -13.62
C ASP A 5 -13.97 -7.10 -13.93
N ARG A 6 -13.94 -6.25 -12.92
CA ARG A 6 -13.56 -4.86 -13.10
C ARG A 6 -12.12 -4.75 -13.58
N LEU A 7 -11.20 -5.46 -12.94
CA LEU A 7 -9.79 -5.44 -13.33
C LEU A 7 -9.60 -5.92 -14.76
N LEU A 8 -10.30 -6.98 -15.14
CA LEU A 8 -10.21 -7.49 -16.50
C LEU A 8 -10.74 -6.49 -17.52
N ARG A 9 -11.84 -5.80 -17.18
CA ARG A 9 -12.37 -4.77 -18.07
C ARG A 9 -11.43 -3.57 -18.15
N GLU A 10 -10.86 -3.17 -17.05
CA GLU A 10 -9.88 -2.07 -17.02
C GLU A 10 -8.66 -2.41 -17.86
N PHE A 11 -8.17 -3.64 -17.77
CA PHE A 11 -7.06 -4.08 -18.60
C PHE A 11 -7.39 -3.95 -20.09
N ARG A 12 -8.61 -4.34 -20.49
CA ARG A 12 -9.01 -4.23 -21.90
C ARG A 12 -9.09 -2.78 -22.35
N VAL A 13 -9.64 -1.93 -21.50
CA VAL A 13 -9.77 -0.51 -21.82
C VAL A 13 -8.38 0.12 -21.89
N GLU A 14 -7.53 -0.17 -20.89
CA GLU A 14 -6.18 0.40 -20.83
C GLU A 14 -5.32 -0.11 -21.99
N ALA A 15 -5.52 -1.34 -22.43
CA ALA A 15 -4.79 -1.87 -23.58
C ALA A 15 -5.07 -1.07 -24.85
N ASN A 16 -6.23 -0.41 -24.93
CA ASN A 16 -6.58 0.40 -26.09
C ASN A 16 -6.11 1.84 -25.99
N VAL A 17 -5.82 2.33 -24.77
CA VAL A 17 -5.46 3.73 -24.55
C VAL A 17 -4.12 3.92 -23.86
N GLY A 18 -3.48 2.84 -23.43
CA GLY A 18 -2.18 2.93 -22.75
C GLY A 18 -2.00 1.82 -21.72
N ALA A 19 -0.96 1.95 -20.91
CA ALA A 19 -0.66 0.96 -19.88
C ALA A 19 -1.70 1.01 -18.78
N PRO A 20 -2.11 -0.15 -18.22
CA PRO A 20 -3.04 -0.17 -17.11
C PRO A 20 -2.42 0.43 -15.86
N GLN A 21 -3.27 1.00 -15.02
CA GLN A 21 -2.84 1.52 -13.73
C GLN A 21 -2.89 0.43 -12.69
N VAL A 22 -1.78 0.28 -11.97
CA VAL A 22 -1.67 -0.69 -10.88
C VAL A 22 -1.85 0.05 -9.56
N ALA A 23 -2.63 -0.52 -8.65
CA ALA A 23 -2.90 0.12 -7.36
C ALA A 23 -1.72 -0.12 -6.41
N TYR A 24 -0.62 0.61 -6.60
CA TYR A 24 0.53 0.53 -5.72
C TYR A 24 0.23 1.13 -4.36
N LYS A 25 1.00 0.72 -3.37
CA LYS A 25 1.00 1.31 -2.02
C LYS A 25 2.44 1.56 -1.61
N GLU A 26 2.62 2.24 -0.48
CA GLU A 26 3.94 2.43 0.12
C GLU A 26 3.89 1.94 1.55
N THR A 27 5.04 1.59 2.10
CA THR A 27 5.14 1.25 3.51
C THR A 27 6.55 1.56 4.01
N ILE A 28 6.75 1.40 5.30
CA ILE A 28 8.03 1.70 5.94
C ILE A 28 8.71 0.41 6.36
N ARG A 29 10.03 0.46 6.44
CA ARG A 29 10.83 -0.72 6.82
C ARG A 29 11.63 -0.50 8.10
N GLN A 30 11.64 0.71 8.63
CA GLN A 30 12.45 1.04 9.79
C GLN A 30 11.64 1.86 10.79
N ALA A 31 11.77 1.52 12.07
CA ALA A 31 11.19 2.32 13.14
C ALA A 31 12.02 3.59 13.34
N VAL A 32 11.36 4.71 13.47
CA VAL A 32 12.02 6.01 13.65
C VAL A 32 11.21 6.88 14.60
N GLU A 33 11.87 7.89 15.14
CA GLU A 33 11.21 8.97 15.85
C GLU A 33 11.15 10.19 14.95
N ALA A 34 10.07 10.95 15.06
CA ALA A 34 9.84 12.10 14.22
C ALA A 34 9.11 13.19 15.01
N GLU A 35 9.18 14.38 14.48
CA GLU A 35 8.61 15.54 15.16
C GLU A 35 7.94 16.44 14.14
N GLY A 36 6.80 17.02 14.54
CA GLY A 36 6.13 18.05 13.77
C GLY A 36 5.88 19.26 14.65
N MET A 37 6.32 20.40 14.18
CA MET A 37 6.06 21.66 14.86
C MET A 37 5.48 22.64 13.85
N PHE A 38 4.21 22.95 14.03
CA PHE A 38 3.53 23.93 13.22
C PHE A 38 3.42 25.21 14.02
N LYS A 39 4.17 26.23 13.61
CA LYS A 39 4.23 27.49 14.31
C LYS A 39 4.12 28.62 13.29
N ARG A 40 3.07 29.42 13.42
CA ARG A 40 2.86 30.59 12.55
C ARG A 40 2.43 31.75 13.39
N GLN A 41 2.88 32.91 12.98
CA GLN A 41 2.46 34.16 13.60
C GLN A 41 2.12 35.14 12.49
N SER A 42 0.85 35.55 12.43
CA SER A 42 0.42 36.53 11.44
C SER A 42 -0.71 37.34 12.04
N GLY A 43 -0.54 38.67 12.05
CA GLY A 43 -1.60 39.60 12.34
C GLY A 43 -2.28 39.49 13.71
N GLY A 44 -1.58 39.20 14.74
CA GLY A 44 -2.16 39.23 16.11
C GLY A 44 -2.55 37.87 16.67
N HIS A 45 -2.82 36.86 15.83
CA HIS A 45 -3.11 35.53 16.32
C HIS A 45 -2.06 34.56 15.75
N GLY A 46 -1.33 33.91 16.65
CA GLY A 46 -0.40 32.87 16.28
C GLY A 46 -1.10 31.54 16.11
N GLN A 47 -0.38 30.56 15.54
CA GLN A 47 -0.80 29.18 15.52
C GLN A 47 0.34 28.33 16.06
N TYR A 48 0.01 27.34 16.86
CA TYR A 48 1.01 26.50 17.49
C TYR A 48 0.49 25.09 17.69
N GLY A 49 1.20 24.13 17.14
CA GLY A 49 0.96 22.72 17.40
C GLY A 49 2.30 22.01 17.35
N HIS A 50 2.53 21.09 18.28
CA HIS A 50 3.82 20.40 18.38
C HIS A 50 3.60 19.00 18.91
N CYS A 51 4.10 18.00 18.18
CA CYS A 51 4.04 16.62 18.63
C CYS A 51 5.28 15.85 18.23
N LYS A 52 5.62 14.90 19.07
CA LYS A 52 6.68 13.93 18.79
C LYS A 52 6.06 12.56 18.69
N ILE A 53 6.43 11.85 17.66
CA ILE A 53 5.86 10.53 17.38
C ILE A 53 6.95 9.48 17.20
N ARG A 54 6.57 8.23 17.48
CA ARG A 54 7.31 7.05 17.08
C ARG A 54 6.56 6.42 15.93
N LEU A 55 7.27 6.13 14.85
CA LEU A 55 6.71 5.54 13.65
C LEU A 55 7.31 4.15 13.49
N GLU A 56 6.48 3.13 13.44
CA GLU A 56 6.94 1.74 13.41
C GLU A 56 6.25 0.95 12.31
N PRO A 57 6.99 0.06 11.62
CA PRO A 57 6.33 -0.85 10.66
C PRO A 57 5.43 -1.84 11.37
N GLN A 58 4.36 -2.23 10.68
CA GLN A 58 3.46 -3.28 11.14
C GLN A 58 3.52 -4.47 10.18
N GLU A 59 3.03 -5.61 10.65
CA GLU A 59 2.92 -6.80 9.81
C GLU A 59 2.06 -6.50 8.58
N PRO A 60 2.40 -7.10 7.43
CA PRO A 60 1.61 -6.88 6.22
C PRO A 60 0.12 -7.17 6.42
N GLY A 61 -0.70 -6.23 6.00
CA GLY A 61 -2.15 -6.33 6.10
C GLY A 61 -2.74 -5.86 7.42
N LYS A 62 -1.92 -5.49 8.40
CA LYS A 62 -2.42 -5.01 9.69
C LYS A 62 -2.99 -3.60 9.63
N GLY A 63 -2.59 -2.83 8.64
CA GLY A 63 -3.12 -1.49 8.47
C GLY A 63 -2.52 -0.47 9.41
N TYR A 64 -3.29 0.53 9.76
CA TYR A 64 -2.85 1.66 10.56
C TYR A 64 -3.28 1.53 12.01
N GLU A 65 -2.37 1.84 12.94
CA GLU A 65 -2.67 1.89 14.36
C GLU A 65 -2.13 3.18 14.94
N PHE A 66 -2.90 3.83 15.80
CA PHE A 66 -2.51 5.06 16.48
C PHE A 66 -2.62 4.88 17.99
N VAL A 67 -1.57 5.24 18.70
CA VAL A 67 -1.52 5.10 20.16
C VAL A 67 -1.10 6.42 20.78
N ASP A 68 -1.78 6.82 21.86
CA ASP A 68 -1.42 7.99 22.66
C ASP A 68 -0.68 7.53 23.92
N GLU A 69 0.59 7.89 24.02
CA GLU A 69 1.41 7.64 25.21
C GLU A 69 1.84 8.95 25.88
N THR A 70 1.18 10.06 25.59
CA THR A 70 1.53 11.32 26.22
C THR A 70 1.20 11.27 27.71
N VAL A 71 2.02 11.98 28.50
CA VAL A 71 1.86 12.01 29.95
C VAL A 71 1.93 13.47 30.42
N GLY A 72 1.37 13.72 31.61
CA GLY A 72 1.50 15.00 32.26
C GLY A 72 0.83 16.16 31.55
N GLY A 73 -0.09 15.90 30.63
CA GLY A 73 -0.78 16.97 29.92
C GLY A 73 0.10 17.74 28.94
N SER A 74 1.18 17.12 28.46
CA SER A 74 2.08 17.77 27.50
C SER A 74 1.32 18.20 26.25
N ILE A 75 0.33 17.41 25.84
CA ILE A 75 -0.61 17.78 24.79
C ILE A 75 -2.02 17.65 25.39
N PRO A 76 -2.86 18.70 25.34
CA PRO A 76 -4.25 18.57 25.76
C PRO A 76 -4.96 17.46 25.00
N LYS A 77 -5.80 16.71 25.69
CA LYS A 77 -6.45 15.53 25.09
C LYS A 77 -7.29 15.86 23.87
N GLU A 78 -7.85 17.07 23.82
CA GLU A 78 -8.65 17.50 22.69
C GLU A 78 -7.86 17.61 21.38
N TYR A 79 -6.52 17.66 21.46
CA TYR A 79 -5.67 17.77 20.29
C TYR A 79 -5.09 16.44 19.81
N ILE A 80 -5.32 15.36 20.55
CA ILE A 80 -4.79 14.03 20.17
C ILE A 80 -5.44 13.53 18.89
N GLN A 81 -6.77 13.58 18.79
CA GLN A 81 -7.45 13.14 17.58
C GLN A 81 -7.15 14.03 16.36
N PRO A 82 -7.04 15.35 16.49
CA PRO A 82 -6.52 16.17 15.38
C PRO A 82 -5.16 15.71 14.87
N ILE A 83 -4.23 15.35 15.76
CA ILE A 83 -2.93 14.81 15.35
C ILE A 83 -3.12 13.53 14.54
N ASN A 84 -3.93 12.61 15.03
CA ASN A 84 -4.24 11.37 14.34
C ASN A 84 -4.81 11.64 12.95
N LYS A 85 -5.73 12.56 12.86
CA LYS A 85 -6.36 12.92 11.58
C LYS A 85 -5.36 13.49 10.59
N GLY A 86 -4.46 14.34 11.06
CA GLY A 86 -3.41 14.90 10.23
C GLY A 86 -2.45 13.85 9.70
N ILE A 87 -2.11 12.87 10.55
CA ILE A 87 -1.27 11.75 10.15
C ILE A 87 -1.95 10.92 9.07
N GLN A 88 -3.24 10.60 9.26
CA GLN A 88 -3.97 9.79 8.29
C GLN A 88 -4.11 10.50 6.95
N GLU A 89 -4.35 11.80 6.96
CA GLU A 89 -4.43 12.58 5.72
C GLU A 89 -3.10 12.63 5.00
N ALA A 90 -2.00 12.80 5.74
CA ALA A 90 -0.67 12.81 5.13
C ALA A 90 -0.31 11.44 4.57
N ALA A 91 -0.76 10.36 5.20
CA ALA A 91 -0.47 9.00 4.75
C ALA A 91 -1.11 8.67 3.41
N LYS A 92 -2.09 9.43 2.97
CA LYS A 92 -2.72 9.19 1.66
C LYS A 92 -1.78 9.48 0.50
N ASN A 93 -0.71 10.23 0.74
CA ASN A 93 0.24 10.61 -0.30
C ASN A 93 1.65 10.35 0.20
N GLY A 94 2.18 9.18 -0.12
CA GLY A 94 3.52 8.78 0.31
C GLY A 94 4.62 9.56 -0.40
N ILE A 95 5.81 9.48 0.15
CA ILE A 95 6.95 10.28 -0.32
C ILE A 95 7.69 9.68 -1.50
N LEU A 96 7.49 8.39 -1.82
CA LEU A 96 8.19 7.76 -2.94
C LEU A 96 7.53 8.09 -4.26
N ALA A 97 6.23 7.86 -4.36
CA ALA A 97 5.52 8.02 -5.62
C ALA A 97 4.10 8.55 -5.42
N GLY A 98 3.77 9.02 -4.22
CA GLY A 98 2.47 9.60 -3.93
C GLY A 98 1.39 8.59 -3.62
N TYR A 99 1.71 7.32 -3.45
CA TYR A 99 0.72 6.30 -3.12
C TYR A 99 0.47 6.24 -1.62
N GLU A 100 -0.67 5.70 -1.23
CA GLU A 100 -1.05 5.59 0.17
C GLU A 100 -0.04 4.76 0.96
N VAL A 101 0.35 5.25 2.14
CA VAL A 101 1.22 4.52 3.06
C VAL A 101 0.37 3.62 3.92
N VAL A 102 0.73 2.34 4.02
CA VAL A 102 -0.02 1.33 4.76
C VAL A 102 0.88 0.58 5.74
N ASP A 103 0.26 -0.15 6.66
CA ASP A 103 0.93 -1.08 7.58
C ASP A 103 1.98 -0.41 8.44
N PHE A 104 1.55 0.61 9.17
CA PHE A 104 2.43 1.31 10.09
C PHE A 104 1.66 1.70 11.36
N LYS A 105 2.42 1.90 12.43
CA LYS A 105 1.89 2.30 13.73
C LYS A 105 2.52 3.62 14.14
N VAL A 106 1.70 4.53 14.64
CA VAL A 106 2.16 5.80 15.18
C VAL A 106 1.85 5.86 16.66
N THR A 107 2.85 6.17 17.45
CA THR A 107 2.69 6.45 18.87
C THR A 107 3.07 7.90 19.11
N VAL A 108 2.12 8.72 19.53
CA VAL A 108 2.43 10.08 19.97
C VAL A 108 2.83 10.00 21.44
N TYR A 109 4.04 10.47 21.77
CA TYR A 109 4.56 10.30 23.11
C TYR A 109 4.90 11.62 23.80
N ASP A 110 4.99 12.72 23.07
CA ASP A 110 5.34 14.01 23.66
C ASP A 110 4.90 15.14 22.74
N GLY A 111 5.01 16.35 23.24
CA GLY A 111 4.70 17.55 22.49
C GLY A 111 4.64 18.74 23.41
N SER A 112 4.13 19.83 22.93
CA SER A 112 3.91 21.03 23.73
C SER A 112 2.76 21.83 23.13
N PHE A 113 2.23 22.78 23.91
CA PHE A 113 1.12 23.58 23.45
C PHE A 113 1.25 24.99 24.00
N HIS A 114 0.51 25.93 23.39
CA HIS A 114 0.35 27.30 23.91
C HIS A 114 -1.12 27.51 24.19
N GLU A 115 -1.42 28.07 25.34
CA GLU A 115 -2.81 28.26 25.76
C GLU A 115 -3.61 29.11 24.78
N VAL A 116 -2.99 30.11 24.17
CA VAL A 116 -3.66 31.05 23.27
C VAL A 116 -3.62 30.60 21.81
N ASP A 117 -2.46 30.08 21.36
CA ASP A 117 -2.20 29.85 19.93
C ASP A 117 -2.46 28.43 19.47
N SER A 118 -2.72 27.52 20.38
CA SER A 118 -2.99 26.12 20.00
C SER A 118 -4.43 25.95 19.53
N SER A 119 -4.60 25.07 18.55
CA SER A 119 -5.92 24.81 17.96
C SER A 119 -5.90 23.42 17.36
N GLU A 120 -7.08 22.90 17.04
CA GLU A 120 -7.19 21.62 16.34
C GLU A 120 -6.48 21.67 15.00
N MET A 121 -6.63 22.76 14.25
CA MET A 121 -5.98 22.92 12.97
C MET A 121 -4.45 22.88 13.10
N ALA A 122 -3.90 23.57 14.10
CA ALA A 122 -2.46 23.60 14.31
C ALA A 122 -1.92 22.21 14.63
N PHE A 123 -2.63 21.44 15.46
CA PHE A 123 -2.19 20.08 15.80
C PHE A 123 -2.41 19.10 14.67
N LYS A 124 -3.43 19.29 13.85
CA LYS A 124 -3.60 18.50 12.64
C LYS A 124 -2.40 18.71 11.70
N ASN A 125 -1.99 19.95 11.51
CA ASN A 125 -0.83 20.28 10.71
C ASN A 125 0.45 19.72 11.31
N ALA A 126 0.60 19.79 12.63
CA ALA A 126 1.76 19.22 13.31
C ALA A 126 1.84 17.72 13.11
N GLY A 127 0.70 17.01 13.20
CA GLY A 127 0.66 15.56 12.93
C GLY A 127 1.08 15.23 11.51
N SER A 128 0.57 15.99 10.55
CA SER A 128 0.92 15.83 9.15
C SER A 128 2.43 16.03 8.94
N MET A 129 3.00 17.06 9.54
CA MET A 129 4.43 17.35 9.44
C MET A 129 5.27 16.26 10.10
N ALA A 130 4.82 15.75 11.24
CA ALA A 130 5.53 14.69 11.96
C ALA A 130 5.59 13.42 11.11
N LEU A 131 4.48 13.04 10.47
CA LEU A 131 4.50 11.87 9.62
C LEU A 131 5.45 12.05 8.44
N LYS A 132 5.38 13.20 7.78
CA LYS A 132 6.28 13.47 6.63
C LYS A 132 7.74 13.41 7.05
N ASP A 133 8.06 13.96 8.22
CA ASP A 133 9.42 13.88 8.76
C ASP A 133 9.85 12.42 8.97
N GLY A 134 8.97 11.64 9.56
CA GLY A 134 9.25 10.22 9.82
C GLY A 134 9.41 9.41 8.55
N LEU A 135 8.56 9.64 7.55
CA LEU A 135 8.63 8.89 6.29
C LEU A 135 9.97 9.08 5.60
N GLN A 136 10.57 10.26 5.71
CA GLN A 136 11.88 10.51 5.10
C GLN A 136 13.00 9.68 5.74
N LYS A 137 12.80 9.20 6.96
CA LYS A 137 13.80 8.46 7.71
C LYS A 137 13.49 6.97 7.82
N ALA A 138 12.29 6.55 7.45
CA ALA A 138 11.77 5.22 7.79
C ALA A 138 12.01 4.18 6.70
N LYS A 139 12.82 4.47 5.70
CA LYS A 139 13.13 3.57 4.58
C LYS A 139 11.86 3.09 3.90
N CYS A 140 11.17 4.01 3.25
CA CYS A 140 9.94 3.69 2.54
C CYS A 140 10.23 2.81 1.32
N VAL A 141 9.31 1.89 1.05
CA VAL A 141 9.38 1.00 -0.11
C VAL A 141 8.04 0.99 -0.81
N LEU A 142 8.07 0.65 -2.10
CA LEU A 142 6.88 0.56 -2.92
C LEU A 142 6.32 -0.86 -2.86
N LEU A 143 5.02 -0.98 -2.70
CA LEU A 143 4.31 -2.26 -2.67
C LEU A 143 3.46 -2.41 -3.91
N GLU A 144 3.42 -3.61 -4.46
CA GLU A 144 2.56 -3.95 -5.60
C GLU A 144 1.57 -5.03 -5.20
N PRO A 145 0.38 -5.02 -5.80
CA PRO A 145 -0.59 -6.09 -5.53
C PRO A 145 -0.14 -7.38 -6.20
N ILE A 146 -0.23 -8.46 -5.44
CA ILE A 146 0.07 -9.81 -5.91
C ILE A 146 -1.27 -10.54 -6.04
N MET A 147 -1.48 -11.14 -7.20
CA MET A 147 -2.72 -11.83 -7.52
C MET A 147 -2.55 -13.32 -7.36
N LYS A 148 -3.59 -13.95 -6.82
CA LYS A 148 -3.71 -15.40 -6.80
C LYS A 148 -4.36 -15.81 -8.10
N VAL A 149 -3.62 -16.56 -8.92
CA VAL A 149 -4.05 -16.96 -10.25
C VAL A 149 -4.17 -18.47 -10.31
N GLU A 150 -5.31 -18.95 -10.80
CA GLU A 150 -5.50 -20.37 -11.07
C GLU A 150 -5.66 -20.56 -12.56
N ILE A 151 -4.83 -21.40 -13.15
CA ILE A 151 -4.82 -21.66 -14.59
C ILE A 151 -5.25 -23.10 -14.80
N THR A 152 -6.21 -23.35 -15.69
CA THR A 152 -6.60 -24.68 -16.09
C THR A 152 -6.27 -24.87 -17.56
N THR A 153 -5.66 -26.00 -17.89
CA THR A 153 -5.19 -26.26 -19.25
C THR A 153 -5.13 -27.75 -19.54
N PRO A 154 -5.30 -28.15 -20.82
CA PRO A 154 -4.92 -29.50 -21.19
C PRO A 154 -3.43 -29.76 -20.94
N ASP A 155 -3.08 -30.99 -20.63
CA ASP A 155 -1.73 -31.38 -20.27
C ASP A 155 -0.67 -30.96 -21.30
N THR A 156 -1.03 -30.94 -22.58
CA THR A 156 -0.14 -30.59 -23.67
C THR A 156 0.56 -29.24 -23.48
N TYR A 157 -0.12 -28.29 -22.87
CA TYR A 157 0.39 -26.91 -22.70
C TYR A 157 1.00 -26.65 -21.34
N PHE A 158 0.99 -27.60 -20.45
CA PHE A 158 1.36 -27.40 -19.05
C PHE A 158 2.78 -26.84 -18.90
N GLY A 159 3.76 -27.45 -19.56
CA GLY A 159 5.15 -27.02 -19.44
C GLY A 159 5.36 -25.59 -19.93
N ASP A 160 4.73 -25.26 -21.08
CA ASP A 160 4.84 -23.91 -21.62
C ASP A 160 4.24 -22.88 -20.67
N LEU A 161 3.08 -23.19 -20.09
CA LEU A 161 2.42 -22.26 -19.18
C LEU A 161 3.18 -22.10 -17.87
N MET A 162 3.82 -23.16 -17.37
CA MET A 162 4.67 -23.05 -16.18
C MET A 162 5.83 -22.08 -16.43
N GLY A 163 6.48 -22.22 -17.59
CA GLY A 163 7.54 -21.29 -17.97
C GLY A 163 7.05 -19.86 -18.15
N ASN A 164 5.87 -19.71 -18.69
CA ASN A 164 5.27 -18.40 -18.89
C ASN A 164 4.96 -17.70 -17.55
N VAL A 165 4.45 -18.44 -16.56
CA VAL A 165 4.20 -17.91 -15.22
C VAL A 165 5.51 -17.41 -14.62
N THR A 166 6.58 -18.19 -14.74
CA THR A 166 7.89 -17.79 -14.22
C THR A 166 8.40 -16.54 -14.92
N ALA A 167 8.20 -16.44 -16.23
CA ALA A 167 8.61 -15.26 -16.99
C ALA A 167 7.83 -14.00 -16.57
N ARG A 168 6.65 -14.16 -16.01
CA ARG A 168 5.84 -13.05 -15.48
C ARG A 168 6.11 -12.78 -14.01
N ARG A 169 7.26 -13.15 -13.50
CA ARG A 169 7.65 -13.03 -12.10
C ARG A 169 6.69 -13.77 -11.16
N GLY A 170 6.00 -14.76 -11.67
CA GLY A 170 5.08 -15.57 -10.87
C GLY A 170 5.81 -16.63 -10.08
N ILE A 171 5.22 -16.98 -8.93
CA ILE A 171 5.73 -18.04 -8.07
C ILE A 171 4.67 -19.12 -8.02
N ILE A 172 5.03 -20.31 -8.50
CA ILE A 172 4.12 -21.45 -8.52
C ILE A 172 3.87 -21.90 -7.08
N GLN A 173 2.60 -21.96 -6.68
CA GLN A 173 2.21 -22.40 -5.35
C GLN A 173 1.89 -23.89 -5.32
N GLY A 174 1.42 -24.43 -6.43
CA GLY A 174 1.09 -25.83 -6.52
C GLY A 174 0.51 -26.17 -7.88
N THR A 175 0.42 -27.46 -8.16
CA THR A 175 -0.20 -27.97 -9.36
C THR A 175 -1.08 -29.16 -9.01
N ASP A 176 -2.07 -29.42 -9.85
CA ASP A 176 -2.99 -30.53 -9.65
C ASP A 176 -3.37 -31.10 -11.01
N ASP A 177 -3.80 -32.34 -11.02
CA ASP A 177 -4.26 -33.03 -12.22
C ASP A 177 -5.69 -33.53 -11.96
N ARG A 178 -6.65 -33.01 -12.71
CA ARG A 178 -8.05 -33.40 -12.56
C ARG A 178 -8.53 -34.00 -13.87
N ASN A 179 -8.45 -35.32 -13.99
CA ASN A 179 -8.94 -36.06 -15.16
C ASN A 179 -8.32 -35.56 -16.47
N GLY A 180 -7.00 -35.39 -16.47
CA GLY A 180 -6.29 -34.96 -17.66
C GLY A 180 -6.25 -33.47 -17.87
N ILE A 181 -6.91 -32.71 -17.01
CA ILE A 181 -6.82 -31.26 -16.99
C ILE A 181 -5.84 -30.85 -15.90
N LYS A 182 -4.82 -30.10 -16.27
CA LYS A 182 -3.83 -29.59 -15.32
C LYS A 182 -4.30 -28.27 -14.73
N VAL A 183 -4.06 -28.11 -13.44
CA VAL A 183 -4.35 -26.87 -12.71
C VAL A 183 -3.05 -26.33 -12.15
N ILE A 184 -2.78 -25.06 -12.40
CA ILE A 184 -1.60 -24.36 -11.87
C ILE A 184 -2.08 -23.27 -10.95
N ASP A 185 -1.63 -23.30 -9.69
CA ASP A 185 -1.87 -22.21 -8.75
C ASP A 185 -0.60 -21.40 -8.60
N ALA A 186 -0.69 -20.11 -8.81
CA ALA A 186 0.48 -19.24 -8.77
C ALA A 186 0.14 -17.88 -8.19
N ASN A 187 1.15 -17.22 -7.63
CA ASN A 187 1.06 -15.83 -7.24
C ASN A 187 1.83 -15.01 -8.27
N ILE A 188 1.13 -14.07 -8.91
CA ILE A 188 1.71 -13.27 -10.00
C ILE A 188 1.41 -11.79 -9.71
N PRO A 189 2.43 -10.90 -9.81
CA PRO A 189 2.16 -9.47 -9.65
C PRO A 189 1.15 -8.98 -10.67
N LEU A 190 0.22 -8.13 -10.23
CA LEU A 190 -0.81 -7.61 -11.12
C LEU A 190 -0.22 -6.92 -12.35
N SER A 191 0.89 -6.22 -12.18
CA SER A 191 1.55 -5.53 -13.29
C SER A 191 2.00 -6.49 -14.41
N GLU A 192 2.20 -7.76 -14.08
CA GLU A 192 2.61 -8.78 -15.04
C GLU A 192 1.43 -9.50 -15.69
N MET A 193 0.21 -9.20 -15.25
CA MET A 193 -0.98 -9.88 -15.79
C MET A 193 -1.56 -9.14 -17.00
N PHE A 194 -1.02 -7.99 -17.35
CA PHE A 194 -1.48 -7.26 -18.50
C PHE A 194 -1.29 -8.10 -19.77
N GLY A 195 -2.36 -8.25 -20.52
CA GLY A 195 -2.33 -9.04 -21.76
C GLY A 195 -2.37 -10.54 -21.54
N TYR A 196 -2.52 -11.02 -20.31
CA TYR A 196 -2.44 -12.44 -20.03
C TYR A 196 -3.57 -13.25 -20.70
N ALA A 197 -4.79 -12.70 -20.73
CA ALA A 197 -5.91 -13.42 -21.34
C ALA A 197 -5.62 -13.78 -22.81
N THR A 198 -5.08 -12.82 -23.55
CA THR A 198 -4.72 -13.03 -24.96
C THR A 198 -3.57 -14.00 -25.08
N ASP A 199 -2.55 -13.83 -24.24
CA ASP A 199 -1.38 -14.70 -24.27
C ASP A 199 -1.75 -16.15 -23.95
N LEU A 200 -2.56 -16.36 -22.93
CA LEU A 200 -3.03 -17.70 -22.56
C LEU A 200 -3.80 -18.35 -23.70
N ARG A 201 -4.72 -17.61 -24.31
CA ARG A 201 -5.51 -18.12 -25.41
C ARG A 201 -4.64 -18.51 -26.58
N SER A 202 -3.66 -17.69 -26.90
CA SER A 202 -2.72 -17.96 -27.99
C SER A 202 -1.88 -19.20 -27.71
N ARG A 203 -1.36 -19.33 -26.49
CA ARG A 203 -0.49 -20.45 -26.13
C ARG A 203 -1.23 -21.78 -26.02
N THR A 204 -2.54 -21.75 -25.76
CA THR A 204 -3.34 -22.97 -25.57
C THR A 204 -4.35 -23.19 -26.68
N GLN A 205 -4.25 -22.44 -27.77
CA GLN A 205 -5.20 -22.52 -28.87
C GLN A 205 -6.66 -22.38 -28.42
N GLY A 206 -6.85 -21.46 -27.47
CA GLY A 206 -8.17 -21.16 -26.93
C GLY A 206 -8.68 -22.12 -25.87
N ARG A 207 -7.86 -23.09 -25.44
CA ARG A 207 -8.32 -24.17 -24.56
C ARG A 207 -7.98 -23.96 -23.08
N GLY A 208 -7.13 -22.99 -22.77
CA GLY A 208 -6.80 -22.67 -21.38
C GLY A 208 -7.71 -21.61 -20.81
N ASN A 209 -7.91 -21.66 -19.50
CA ASN A 209 -8.71 -20.68 -18.77
C ASN A 209 -7.95 -20.28 -17.51
N TYR A 210 -8.27 -19.11 -16.99
CA TYR A 210 -7.70 -18.71 -15.71
C TYR A 210 -8.70 -17.87 -14.91
N THR A 211 -8.51 -17.88 -13.59
CA THR A 211 -9.19 -16.96 -12.69
C THR A 211 -8.12 -16.21 -11.92
N MET A 212 -8.45 -15.01 -11.45
CA MET A 212 -7.53 -14.15 -10.77
C MET A 212 -8.25 -13.41 -9.66
N GLN A 213 -7.65 -13.38 -8.47
CA GLN A 213 -8.18 -12.60 -7.36
C GLN A 213 -7.02 -12.01 -6.57
N PHE A 214 -7.28 -10.91 -5.86
CA PHE A 214 -6.26 -10.27 -5.05
C PHE A 214 -5.82 -11.20 -3.92
N SER A 215 -4.52 -11.29 -3.68
CA SER A 215 -3.96 -12.04 -2.57
C SER A 215 -3.39 -11.13 -1.49
N HIS A 216 -2.36 -10.38 -1.82
CA HIS A 216 -1.66 -9.54 -0.85
C HIS A 216 -0.80 -8.51 -1.56
N TYR A 217 -0.22 -7.60 -0.78
CA TYR A 217 0.80 -6.66 -1.29
C TYR A 217 2.18 -7.19 -0.97
N ALA A 218 3.11 -6.97 -1.87
CA ALA A 218 4.51 -7.33 -1.67
C ALA A 218 5.41 -6.24 -2.22
N GLU A 219 6.61 -6.16 -1.70
CA GLU A 219 7.56 -5.14 -2.12
C GLU A 219 7.96 -5.34 -3.58
N VAL A 220 7.95 -4.24 -4.34
CA VAL A 220 8.39 -4.26 -5.74
C VAL A 220 9.89 -4.52 -5.76
N PRO A 221 10.37 -5.49 -6.55
CA PRO A 221 11.80 -5.75 -6.62
C PRO A 221 12.57 -4.55 -7.15
N LYS A 222 13.75 -4.35 -6.63
CA LYS A 222 14.65 -3.33 -7.18
C LYS A 222 15.19 -3.83 -8.52
N SER A 223 15.01 -3.02 -9.53
CA SER A 223 15.52 -3.34 -10.86
C SER A 223 16.95 -2.82 -11.05
#